data_0d59c0a20ca95a6210f585fa5fac9c03
#
_entry.id   0d59c0a20ca95a6210f585fa5fac9c03
#
_cell.length_a   1.000
_cell.length_b   1.000
_cell.length_c   1.000
_cell.angle_alpha   90.00
_cell.angle_beta   90.00
_cell.angle_gamma   90.00
#
_symmetry.space_group_name_H-M   'P 1'
#
loop_
_entity.id
_entity.type
_entity.pdbx_description
1 polymer ?
#
loop_
_entity_poly.entity_id
_entity_poly.type
_entity_poly.pdbx_seq_one_letter_code
_entity_poly.pdbx_strand_id
1 'polypeptide(L)'
;GGAVRLYWDQSVYKKTGKEQEFPWHQDNGYTFIEPQQYLTLWIPLVDVDAENGCPWIAPGVHKRGTLDHWLTPVGFKCLQDVPDAVCVPGKAGDVIAFSSLAPHRTGPNLKKGSVRKAYILQYAPDGAFTIRNGVRVRQDDAGRQFKISAGES
;
A
#
# COMPACT_ATOMS: atom_id res chain seq x y z
N GLY A 1 -11.53 -17.07 10.84
CA GLY A 1 -11.02 -15.74 10.53
C GLY A 1 -11.76 -14.73 11.39
N GLY A 2 -11.07 -13.70 11.85
CA GLY A 2 -11.66 -12.62 12.64
C GLY A 2 -12.29 -11.54 11.75
N ALA A 3 -13.10 -10.67 12.34
CA ALA A 3 -13.63 -9.50 11.66
C ALA A 3 -12.51 -8.54 11.27
N VAL A 4 -12.69 -7.85 10.14
CA VAL A 4 -11.76 -6.82 9.65
C VAL A 4 -12.48 -5.48 9.52
N ARG A 5 -11.69 -4.40 9.53
CA ARG A 5 -12.17 -3.06 9.26
C ARG A 5 -11.49 -2.48 8.03
N LEU A 6 -12.23 -1.72 7.25
CA LEU A 6 -11.62 -0.77 6.33
C LEU A 6 -10.86 0.26 7.18
N TYR A 7 -9.54 0.21 7.11
CA TYR A 7 -8.67 1.05 7.92
C TYR A 7 -8.40 2.39 7.25
N TRP A 8 -8.10 2.34 5.96
CA TRP A 8 -7.77 3.50 5.15
C TRP A 8 -8.16 3.27 3.69
N ASP A 9 -8.50 4.31 3.00
CA ASP A 9 -8.66 4.31 1.55
C ASP A 9 -8.14 5.61 0.94
N GLN A 10 -7.71 5.53 -0.31
CA GLN A 10 -7.25 6.70 -1.06
C GLN A 10 -7.24 6.46 -2.56
N SER A 11 -7.49 7.52 -3.33
CA SER A 11 -7.22 7.57 -4.76
C SER A 11 -5.83 8.15 -5.02
N VAL A 12 -5.06 7.52 -5.90
CA VAL A 12 -3.73 7.97 -6.30
C VAL A 12 -3.63 8.15 -7.79
N TYR A 13 -3.09 9.30 -8.20
CA TYR A 13 -2.95 9.69 -9.59
C TYR A 13 -1.48 10.00 -9.92
N LYS A 14 -0.98 9.48 -11.04
CA LYS A 14 0.32 9.86 -11.60
C LYS A 14 0.12 10.47 -12.99
N LYS A 15 0.35 11.77 -13.09
CA LYS A 15 0.40 12.48 -14.37
C LYS A 15 1.77 12.26 -15.03
N THR A 16 1.83 12.41 -16.34
CA THR A 16 3.10 12.47 -17.09
C THR A 16 3.82 13.79 -16.84
N GLY A 17 5.12 13.84 -17.16
CA GLY A 17 5.94 15.05 -17.05
C GLY A 17 6.60 15.27 -15.69
N LYS A 18 6.36 14.38 -14.72
CA LYS A 18 7.16 14.29 -13.49
C LYS A 18 7.70 12.87 -13.41
N GLU A 19 8.99 12.71 -13.73
CA GLU A 19 9.68 11.42 -13.62
C GLU A 19 9.93 11.07 -12.15
N GLN A 20 8.86 11.06 -11.37
CA GLN A 20 8.93 10.84 -9.94
C GLN A 20 8.47 9.42 -9.58
N GLU A 21 9.40 8.63 -9.12
CA GLU A 21 9.14 7.35 -8.49
C GLU A 21 8.58 7.57 -7.08
N PHE A 22 7.61 6.76 -6.67
CA PHE A 22 7.28 6.63 -5.26
C PHE A 22 8.17 5.52 -4.67
N PRO A 23 9.00 5.82 -3.64
CA PRO A 23 10.13 4.98 -3.26
C PRO A 23 9.71 3.64 -2.65
N TRP A 24 10.66 2.72 -2.52
CA TRP A 24 10.47 1.49 -1.77
C TRP A 24 10.05 1.76 -0.33
N HIS A 25 8.86 1.36 0.04
CA HIS A 25 8.29 1.54 1.36
C HIS A 25 7.41 0.34 1.74
N GLN A 26 7.13 0.23 3.00
CA GLN A 26 6.07 -0.62 3.54
C GLN A 26 4.94 0.30 4.00
N ASP A 27 3.69 -0.10 3.79
CA ASP A 27 2.56 0.67 4.32
C ASP A 27 2.62 0.78 5.85
N ASN A 28 3.05 -0.31 6.53
CA ASN A 28 3.24 -0.31 7.97
C ASN A 28 4.35 0.65 8.46
N GLY A 29 5.24 1.08 7.57
CA GLY A 29 6.24 2.12 7.86
C GLY A 29 5.67 3.53 7.90
N TYR A 30 4.56 3.79 7.21
CA TYR A 30 3.82 5.05 7.29
C TYR A 30 2.92 5.12 8.52
N THR A 31 2.30 3.99 8.85
CA THR A 31 1.45 3.86 10.03
C THR A 31 1.66 2.49 10.63
N PHE A 32 2.38 2.47 11.75
CA PHE A 32 2.61 1.22 12.46
C PHE A 32 1.33 0.75 13.14
N ILE A 33 0.87 -0.44 12.74
CA ILE A 33 -0.35 -1.08 13.26
C ILE A 33 0.01 -2.34 14.04
N GLU A 34 -0.64 -2.53 15.16
CA GLU A 34 -0.64 -3.78 15.93
C GLU A 34 -2.01 -4.44 15.93
N PRO A 35 -2.08 -5.75 15.57
CA PRO A 35 -0.99 -6.59 15.06
C PRO A 35 -0.53 -6.14 13.67
N GLN A 36 0.74 -6.40 13.32
CA GLN A 36 1.32 -6.04 12.01
C GLN A 36 0.73 -6.91 10.87
N GLN A 37 -0.57 -6.93 10.73
CA GLN A 37 -1.29 -7.83 9.84
C GLN A 37 -2.42 -7.10 9.13
N TYR A 38 -2.10 -6.04 8.39
CA TYR A 38 -3.12 -5.48 7.53
C TYR A 38 -2.84 -5.72 6.05
N LEU A 39 -3.89 -5.74 5.28
CA LEU A 39 -3.89 -6.07 3.87
C LEU A 39 -4.10 -4.81 3.06
N THR A 40 -3.27 -4.62 2.04
CA THR A 40 -3.46 -3.59 1.03
C THR A 40 -4.01 -4.22 -0.25
N LEU A 41 -5.07 -3.64 -0.75
CA LEU A 41 -5.62 -3.90 -2.09
C LEU A 41 -5.34 -2.68 -2.96
N TRP A 42 -4.54 -2.85 -3.98
CA TRP A 42 -4.22 -1.82 -4.96
C TRP A 42 -4.99 -2.12 -6.25
N ILE A 43 -5.94 -1.28 -6.60
CA ILE A 43 -6.89 -1.49 -7.69
C ILE A 43 -6.60 -0.49 -8.80
N PRO A 44 -6.03 -0.92 -9.95
CA PRO A 44 -5.86 -0.03 -11.10
C PRO A 44 -7.22 0.36 -11.67
N LEU A 45 -7.42 1.66 -11.89
CA LEU A 45 -8.61 2.21 -12.55
C LEU A 45 -8.37 2.47 -14.05
N VAL A 46 -7.19 2.17 -14.52
CA VAL A 46 -6.74 2.12 -15.91
C VAL A 46 -5.73 0.99 -16.03
N ASP A 47 -5.51 0.46 -17.22
CA ASP A 47 -4.47 -0.54 -17.46
C ASP A 47 -3.10 -0.01 -17.01
N VAL A 48 -2.33 -0.85 -16.31
CA VAL A 48 -1.04 -0.49 -15.75
C VAL A 48 0.06 -1.47 -16.12
N ASP A 49 1.24 -0.91 -16.36
CA ASP A 49 2.47 -1.63 -16.67
C ASP A 49 3.71 -0.85 -16.16
N ALA A 50 4.90 -1.34 -16.49
CA ALA A 50 6.15 -0.72 -16.05
C ALA A 50 6.32 0.72 -16.55
N GLU A 51 5.77 1.07 -17.72
CA GLU A 51 5.92 2.40 -18.30
C GLU A 51 5.03 3.46 -17.65
N ASN A 52 3.86 3.06 -17.13
CA ASN A 52 2.94 4.03 -16.50
C ASN A 52 2.87 3.92 -14.97
N GLY A 53 3.76 3.12 -14.37
CA GLY A 53 3.94 3.09 -12.92
C GLY A 53 3.02 2.11 -12.20
N CYS A 54 2.96 0.85 -12.67
CA CYS A 54 2.44 -0.26 -11.89
C CYS A 54 3.26 -0.51 -10.62
N PRO A 55 2.74 -1.27 -9.65
CA PRO A 55 3.50 -1.68 -8.48
C PRO A 55 4.68 -2.60 -8.83
N TRP A 56 5.76 -2.45 -8.08
CA TRP A 56 6.87 -3.38 -7.98
C TRP A 56 6.95 -3.87 -6.55
N ILE A 57 7.13 -5.16 -6.34
CA ILE A 57 7.15 -5.80 -5.02
C ILE A 57 8.52 -6.42 -4.77
N ALA A 58 8.99 -6.37 -3.52
CA ALA A 58 10.16 -7.10 -3.02
C ALA A 58 9.72 -8.43 -2.40
N PRO A 59 9.80 -9.56 -3.14
CA PRO A 59 9.28 -10.84 -2.66
C PRO A 59 10.02 -11.33 -1.41
N GLY A 60 9.27 -11.89 -0.45
CA GLY A 60 9.85 -12.53 0.74
C GLY A 60 10.29 -11.56 1.85
N VAL A 61 10.54 -10.29 1.54
CA VAL A 61 11.07 -9.30 2.51
C VAL A 61 10.06 -9.01 3.63
N HIS A 62 8.77 -9.12 3.38
CA HIS A 62 7.70 -8.96 4.40
C HIS A 62 7.89 -9.86 5.63
N LYS A 63 8.60 -10.99 5.49
CA LYS A 63 8.92 -11.92 6.60
C LYS A 63 9.84 -11.30 7.66
N ARG A 64 10.48 -10.19 7.36
CA ARG A 64 11.37 -9.46 8.27
C ARG A 64 10.63 -8.49 9.20
N GLY A 65 9.29 -8.41 9.09
CA GLY A 65 8.49 -7.43 9.81
C GLY A 65 8.61 -6.03 9.21
N THR A 66 8.30 -5.03 10.03
CA THR A 66 8.46 -3.62 9.63
C THR A 66 9.94 -3.25 9.65
N LEU A 67 10.43 -2.79 8.51
CA LEU A 67 11.81 -2.29 8.35
C LEU A 67 11.92 -0.84 8.86
N ASP A 68 13.14 -0.40 9.12
CA ASP A 68 13.41 1.01 9.36
C ASP A 68 13.13 1.82 8.09
N HIS A 69 12.48 2.97 8.28
CA HIS A 69 12.16 3.90 7.22
C HIS A 69 12.85 5.23 7.47
N TRP A 70 13.37 5.84 6.40
CA TRP A 70 13.91 7.19 6.45
C TRP A 70 13.14 8.11 5.51
N LEU A 71 13.04 9.36 5.88
CA LEU A 71 12.31 10.36 5.11
C LEU A 71 13.11 10.79 3.87
N THR A 72 12.43 10.87 2.74
CA THR A 72 12.93 11.45 1.49
C THR A 72 12.01 12.58 1.03
N PRO A 73 12.39 13.41 0.06
CA PRO A 73 11.51 14.46 -0.47
C PRO A 73 10.17 13.97 -1.02
N VAL A 74 10.06 12.68 -1.32
CA VAL A 74 8.87 12.08 -1.95
C VAL A 74 8.15 11.06 -1.06
N GLY A 75 8.56 10.93 0.19
CA GLY A 75 7.97 10.03 1.18
C GLY A 75 8.99 9.16 1.90
N PHE A 76 8.51 8.23 2.71
CA PHE A 76 9.38 7.29 3.42
C PHE A 76 9.96 6.24 2.47
N LYS A 77 11.21 5.85 2.74
CA LYS A 77 11.93 4.81 2.01
C LYS A 77 12.53 3.80 3.00
N CYS A 78 12.49 2.51 2.66
CA CYS A 78 13.04 1.43 3.51
C CYS A 78 14.09 0.56 2.82
N LEU A 79 14.25 0.64 1.50
CA LEU A 79 15.24 -0.11 0.74
C LEU A 79 15.86 0.77 -0.35
N GLN A 80 17.15 0.58 -0.66
CA GLN A 80 17.80 1.26 -1.77
C GLN A 80 17.53 0.54 -3.08
N ASP A 81 18.01 -0.71 -3.18
CA ASP A 81 17.91 -1.54 -4.37
C ASP A 81 17.28 -2.88 -4.03
N VAL A 82 16.52 -3.42 -4.96
CA VAL A 82 15.89 -4.74 -4.87
C VAL A 82 16.10 -5.45 -6.21
N PRO A 83 17.21 -6.20 -6.38
CA PRO A 83 17.54 -6.86 -7.63
C PRO A 83 16.45 -7.81 -8.13
N ASP A 84 15.80 -8.54 -7.21
CA ASP A 84 14.76 -9.53 -7.51
C ASP A 84 13.34 -8.93 -7.45
N ALA A 85 13.20 -7.62 -7.66
CA ALA A 85 11.91 -6.97 -7.65
C ALA A 85 11.02 -7.48 -8.77
N VAL A 86 9.76 -7.75 -8.44
CA VAL A 86 8.75 -8.22 -9.39
C VAL A 86 7.83 -7.08 -9.79
N CYS A 87 7.77 -6.80 -11.10
CA CYS A 87 6.80 -5.90 -11.69
C CYS A 87 5.42 -6.57 -11.71
N VAL A 88 4.38 -5.84 -11.32
CA VAL A 88 3.01 -6.36 -11.27
C VAL A 88 2.11 -5.52 -12.17
N PRO A 89 2.08 -5.81 -13.50
CA PRO A 89 1.14 -5.17 -14.40
C PRO A 89 -0.29 -5.66 -14.12
N GLY A 90 -1.29 -4.89 -14.56
CA GLY A 90 -2.70 -5.25 -14.36
C GLY A 90 -3.63 -4.50 -15.30
N LYS A 91 -4.84 -5.02 -15.43
CA LYS A 91 -5.94 -4.40 -16.16
C LYS A 91 -6.77 -3.52 -15.22
N ALA A 92 -7.48 -2.56 -15.80
CA ALA A 92 -8.46 -1.78 -15.04
C ALA A 92 -9.48 -2.72 -14.36
N GLY A 93 -9.61 -2.59 -13.02
CA GLY A 93 -10.48 -3.43 -12.21
C GLY A 93 -9.84 -4.67 -11.60
N ASP A 94 -8.61 -5.02 -11.98
CA ASP A 94 -7.85 -6.06 -11.26
C ASP A 94 -7.61 -5.67 -9.81
N VAL A 95 -7.32 -6.66 -8.97
CA VAL A 95 -6.98 -6.44 -7.56
C VAL A 95 -5.60 -7.00 -7.28
N ILE A 96 -4.65 -6.12 -7.01
CA ILE A 96 -3.30 -6.49 -6.57
C ILE A 96 -3.29 -6.44 -5.04
N ALA A 97 -3.25 -7.62 -4.41
CA ALA A 97 -3.30 -7.76 -2.95
C ALA A 97 -1.92 -8.06 -2.37
N PHE A 98 -1.50 -7.34 -1.35
CA PHE A 98 -0.24 -7.57 -0.64
C PHE A 98 -0.32 -7.16 0.84
N SER A 99 0.54 -7.78 1.64
CA SER A 99 0.68 -7.41 3.06
C SER A 99 1.25 -6.01 3.21
N SER A 100 0.78 -5.27 4.21
CA SER A 100 1.37 -3.98 4.61
C SER A 100 2.87 -4.04 4.94
N LEU A 101 3.39 -5.24 5.18
CA LEU A 101 4.82 -5.50 5.41
C LEU A 101 5.59 -5.79 4.11
N ALA A 102 4.92 -5.92 2.97
CA ALA A 102 5.60 -6.13 1.69
C ALA A 102 6.17 -4.81 1.18
N PRO A 103 7.51 -4.66 1.08
CA PRO A 103 8.07 -3.47 0.48
C PRO A 103 7.68 -3.40 -0.98
N HIS A 104 7.21 -2.23 -1.37
CA HIS A 104 6.76 -1.97 -2.73
C HIS A 104 7.11 -0.55 -3.15
N ARG A 105 7.13 -0.33 -4.45
CA ARG A 105 7.31 0.99 -5.07
C ARG A 105 6.41 1.12 -6.30
N THR A 106 6.24 2.33 -6.80
CA THR A 106 5.63 2.56 -8.12
C THR A 106 6.51 3.50 -8.93
N GLY A 107 6.86 3.08 -10.15
CA GLY A 107 7.64 3.90 -11.09
C GLY A 107 6.92 5.19 -11.51
N PRO A 108 7.60 6.07 -12.27
CA PRO A 108 6.96 7.24 -12.88
C PRO A 108 5.92 6.82 -13.92
N ASN A 109 5.07 7.75 -14.33
CA ASN A 109 4.23 7.58 -15.52
C ASN A 109 4.94 8.25 -16.72
N LEU A 110 5.49 7.43 -17.62
CA LEU A 110 6.21 7.87 -18.82
C LEU A 110 5.30 7.92 -20.06
N LYS A 111 4.08 7.38 -20.00
CA LYS A 111 3.12 7.38 -21.11
C LYS A 111 2.52 8.77 -21.32
N LYS A 112 3.07 9.51 -22.30
CA LYS A 112 2.60 10.85 -22.64
C LYS A 112 1.09 10.92 -22.85
N GLY A 113 0.47 11.97 -22.33
CA GLY A 113 -0.97 12.21 -22.47
C GLY A 113 -1.86 11.31 -21.61
N SER A 114 -1.29 10.46 -20.75
CA SER A 114 -2.03 9.57 -19.88
C SER A 114 -2.00 10.02 -18.41
N VAL A 115 -2.95 9.53 -17.62
CA VAL A 115 -2.96 9.64 -16.17
C VAL A 115 -3.15 8.24 -15.60
N ARG A 116 -2.15 7.73 -14.89
CA ARG A 116 -2.29 6.48 -14.14
C ARG A 116 -3.16 6.74 -12.92
N LYS A 117 -4.21 5.96 -12.76
CA LYS A 117 -5.17 6.05 -11.66
C LYS A 117 -5.25 4.72 -10.94
N ALA A 118 -5.24 4.76 -9.62
CA ALA A 118 -5.47 3.59 -8.79
C ALA A 118 -6.27 3.98 -7.55
N TYR A 119 -7.03 3.03 -7.01
CA TYR A 119 -7.69 3.12 -5.73
C TYR A 119 -7.07 2.13 -4.77
N ILE A 120 -6.78 2.56 -3.57
CA ILE A 120 -6.12 1.75 -2.55
C ILE A 120 -7.08 1.58 -1.39
N LEU A 121 -7.27 0.32 -0.96
CA LEU A 121 -8.03 -0.05 0.21
C LEU A 121 -7.10 -0.78 1.18
N GLN A 122 -7.16 -0.42 2.46
CA GLN A 122 -6.37 -1.07 3.50
C GLN A 122 -7.28 -1.61 4.59
N TYR A 123 -7.15 -2.90 4.88
CA TYR A 123 -7.97 -3.62 5.83
C TYR A 123 -7.14 -4.12 7.00
N ALA A 124 -7.48 -3.68 8.22
CA ALA A 124 -6.86 -4.12 9.46
C ALA A 124 -7.79 -5.05 10.25
N PRO A 125 -7.25 -5.91 11.12
CA PRO A 125 -8.08 -6.68 12.06
C PRO A 125 -8.95 -5.75 12.93
N ASP A 126 -10.19 -6.17 13.20
CA ASP A 126 -11.04 -5.45 14.15
C ASP A 126 -10.37 -5.44 15.53
N GLY A 127 -10.29 -4.28 16.16
CA GLY A 127 -9.57 -4.10 17.42
C GLY A 127 -8.08 -3.77 17.29
N ALA A 128 -7.55 -3.58 16.06
CA ALA A 128 -6.19 -3.13 15.83
C ALA A 128 -5.94 -1.73 16.42
N PHE A 129 -4.66 -1.44 16.68
CA PHE A 129 -4.19 -0.15 17.18
C PHE A 129 -3.14 0.43 16.23
N THR A 130 -3.16 1.74 16.03
CA THR A 130 -1.99 2.45 15.52
C THR A 130 -1.10 2.85 16.67
N ILE A 131 0.21 2.87 16.43
CA ILE A 131 1.20 3.34 17.42
C ILE A 131 1.93 4.52 16.82
N ARG A 132 1.81 5.67 17.47
CA ARG A 132 2.53 6.90 17.13
C ARG A 132 3.16 7.49 18.39
N ASN A 133 4.47 7.69 18.35
CA ASN A 133 5.22 8.24 19.51
C ASN A 133 4.91 7.52 20.84
N GLY A 134 4.80 6.19 20.80
CA GLY A 134 4.46 5.37 21.96
C GLY A 134 2.98 5.38 22.38
N VAL A 135 2.14 6.19 21.72
CA VAL A 135 0.71 6.25 22.02
C VAL A 135 -0.05 5.24 21.15
N ARG A 136 -0.83 4.38 21.79
CA ARG A 136 -1.72 3.40 21.14
C ARG A 136 -3.09 4.02 20.91
N VAL A 137 -3.55 4.07 19.66
CA VAL A 137 -4.87 4.56 19.29
C VAL A 137 -5.63 3.44 18.59
N ARG A 138 -6.79 3.09 19.12
CA ARG A 138 -7.65 2.05 18.55
C ARG A 138 -8.20 2.49 17.19
N GLN A 139 -8.28 1.53 16.27
CA GLN A 139 -8.77 1.76 14.91
C GLN A 139 -10.23 1.32 14.78
N ASP A 140 -11.15 2.10 15.33
CA ASP A 140 -12.59 1.80 15.37
C ASP A 140 -13.48 3.04 15.14
N ASP A 141 -12.96 4.06 14.46
CA ASP A 141 -13.74 5.24 14.08
C ASP A 141 -14.88 4.83 13.14
N ALA A 142 -16.10 4.86 13.66
CA ALA A 142 -17.30 4.45 12.92
C ALA A 142 -17.61 5.33 11.71
N GLY A 143 -17.09 6.56 11.67
CA GLY A 143 -17.25 7.48 10.53
C GLY A 143 -16.31 7.18 9.36
N ARG A 144 -15.24 6.42 9.58
CA ARG A 144 -14.20 6.17 8.58
C ARG A 144 -13.78 4.71 8.45
N GLN A 145 -13.80 3.96 9.55
CA GLN A 145 -13.25 2.61 9.63
C GLN A 145 -14.39 1.59 9.79
N PHE A 146 -15.05 1.32 8.66
CA PHE A 146 -16.20 0.43 8.64
C PHE A 146 -15.82 -1.01 8.94
N LYS A 147 -16.54 -1.63 9.86
CA LYS A 147 -16.41 -3.05 10.15
C LYS A 147 -17.01 -3.87 9.00
N ILE A 148 -16.23 -4.81 8.50
CA ILE A 148 -16.67 -5.78 7.51
C ILE A 148 -16.86 -7.09 8.26
N SER A 149 -18.10 -7.51 8.47
CA SER A 149 -18.40 -8.82 9.02
C SER A 149 -18.18 -9.87 7.94
N ALA A 150 -17.44 -10.94 8.26
CA ALA A 150 -17.60 -12.17 7.51
C ALA A 150 -19.06 -12.58 7.65
N GLY A 151 -19.77 -12.76 6.55
CA GLY A 151 -21.15 -13.25 6.62
C GLY A 151 -21.19 -14.52 7.46
N GLU A 152 -22.16 -14.63 8.35
CA GLU A 152 -22.44 -15.87 9.04
C GLU A 152 -22.82 -16.90 7.95
N SER A 153 -21.96 -17.92 7.80
CA SER A 153 -22.19 -19.09 6.94
C SER A 153 -23.07 -20.10 7.66
#